data_f4f6531681cea41ed0e21168f9bf587c
#
_entry.id   f4f6531681cea41ed0e21168f9bf587c
#
_cell.length_a   1.000
_cell.length_b   1.000
_cell.length_c   1.000
_cell.angle_alpha   90.00
_cell.angle_beta   90.00
_cell.angle_gamma   90.00
#
_symmetry.space_group_name_H-M   'P 1'
#
loop_
_entity.id
_entity.type
_entity.pdbx_description
1 polymer ?
#
loop_
_entity_poly.entity_id
_entity_poly.type
_entity_poly.pdbx_seq_one_letter_code
_entity_poly.pdbx_strand_id
1 'polypeptide(L)'
;QNGQLLYGIDVRNQLKMPKYADLYNDVKKHYESIRKHAQTPNRSFYSFGWLFDIARGLYTLRSGTVTSKTDAAQWVLNNHLCPVTDALEAALEIRKNPMAYRNNAEMLNYAETLGPAIQRFADVLEKELGSAIT
;
A
#
# COMPACT_ATOMS: atom_id res chain seq x y z
N GLN A 1 -14.32 -16.97 -30.54
CA GLN A 1 -13.87 -16.85 -30.39
C GLN A 1 -13.59 -16.38 -30.37
N ASN A 2 -13.86 -16.30 -30.82
CA ASN A 2 -13.38 -15.97 -30.70
C ASN A 2 -13.57 -15.32 -30.68
N GLY A 3 -14.10 -15.18 -31.02
CA GLY A 3 -13.98 -14.80 -31.07
C GLY A 3 -14.38 -14.35 -30.84
N GLN A 4 -14.74 -14.43 -30.98
CA GLN A 4 -14.78 -14.29 -30.64
C GLN A 4 -14.84 -13.69 -30.37
N LEU A 5 -15.20 -13.53 -30.93
CA LEU A 5 -15.14 -13.22 -30.57
C LEU A 5 -15.30 -12.43 -30.37
N LEU A 6 -15.71 -12.15 -30.68
CA LEU A 6 -15.67 -11.77 -30.39
C LEU A 6 -15.94 -11.17 -29.87
N TYR A 7 -16.26 -10.90 -29.90
CA TYR A 7 -16.30 -10.73 -29.19
C TYR A 7 -16.19 -10.53 -28.38
N GLY A 8 -16.30 -10.32 -28.91
CA GLY A 8 -16.68 -9.93 -27.81
C GLY A 8 -16.13 -10.26 -26.60
N ILE A 9 -15.92 -10.66 -26.73
CA ILE A 9 -15.14 -10.61 -25.97
C ILE A 9 -15.00 -10.05 -24.72
N ASP A 10 -15.13 -9.11 -24.64
CA ASP A 10 -14.67 -8.27 -23.69
C ASP A 10 -15.58 -8.04 -22.52
N VAL A 11 -16.87 -8.26 -22.64
CA VAL A 11 -17.84 -8.19 -21.55
C VAL A 11 -17.51 -9.21 -20.47
N ARG A 12 -17.09 -10.40 -20.87
CA ARG A 12 -16.71 -11.42 -19.91
C ARG A 12 -15.47 -11.01 -19.10
N ASN A 13 -14.52 -10.39 -19.76
CA ASN A 13 -13.32 -9.92 -19.08
C ASN A 13 -13.66 -8.83 -18.07
N GLN A 14 -14.55 -7.95 -18.40
CA GLN A 14 -15.00 -6.90 -17.52
C GLN A 14 -15.64 -7.45 -16.25
N LEU A 15 -16.37 -8.57 -16.37
CA LEU A 15 -17.00 -9.19 -15.22
C LEU A 15 -15.99 -9.84 -14.28
N LYS A 16 -14.83 -10.26 -14.79
CA LYS A 16 -13.80 -10.91 -14.00
C LYS A 16 -12.84 -9.92 -13.36
N MET A 17 -12.72 -8.73 -13.91
CA MET A 17 -11.80 -7.72 -13.41
C MET A 17 -12.53 -6.77 -12.48
N PRO A 18 -11.91 -6.43 -11.32
CA PRO A 18 -12.51 -5.44 -10.45
C PRO A 18 -12.67 -4.10 -11.16
N LYS A 19 -13.76 -3.46 -10.94
CA LYS A 19 -13.96 -2.09 -11.45
C LYS A 19 -13.11 -1.14 -10.62
N TYR A 20 -12.71 -0.03 -11.24
CA TYR A 20 -11.93 0.98 -10.52
C TYR A 20 -12.63 1.43 -9.24
N ALA A 21 -13.95 1.59 -9.28
CA ALA A 21 -14.72 2.00 -8.11
C ALA A 21 -14.57 1.02 -6.95
N ASP A 22 -14.49 -0.28 -7.25
CA ASP A 22 -14.29 -1.31 -6.21
C ASP A 22 -12.89 -1.20 -5.62
N LEU A 23 -11.89 -1.00 -6.47
CA LEU A 23 -10.51 -0.81 -6.02
C LEU A 23 -10.38 0.45 -5.17
N TYR A 24 -11.02 1.53 -5.61
CA TYR A 24 -11.04 2.79 -4.86
C TYR A 24 -11.64 2.58 -3.46
N ASN A 25 -12.77 1.88 -3.39
CA ASN A 25 -13.44 1.63 -2.11
C ASN A 25 -12.59 0.78 -1.18
N ASP A 26 -11.87 -0.21 -1.72
CA ASP A 26 -10.97 -1.03 -0.92
C ASP A 26 -9.83 -0.20 -0.34
N VAL A 27 -9.23 0.67 -1.17
CA VAL A 27 -8.16 1.56 -0.72
C VAL A 27 -8.68 2.50 0.36
N LYS A 28 -9.87 3.04 0.17
CA LYS A 28 -10.50 3.95 1.14
C LYS A 28 -10.71 3.27 2.47
N LYS A 29 -11.16 2.02 2.47
CA LYS A 29 -11.33 1.25 3.71
C LYS A 29 -10.02 1.06 4.44
N HIS A 30 -8.95 0.73 3.70
CA HIS A 30 -7.62 0.60 4.29
C HIS A 30 -7.16 1.93 4.87
N TYR A 31 -7.38 3.02 4.15
CA TYR A 31 -7.03 4.35 4.62
C TYR A 31 -7.73 4.66 5.95
N GLU A 32 -9.03 4.38 6.04
CA GLU A 32 -9.78 4.63 7.26
C GLU A 32 -9.27 3.79 8.42
N SER A 33 -8.92 2.53 8.14
CA SER A 33 -8.33 1.65 9.14
C SER A 33 -6.99 2.17 9.63
N ILE A 34 -6.17 2.68 8.73
CA ILE A 34 -4.86 3.24 9.07
C ILE A 34 -5.02 4.44 9.99
N ARG A 35 -5.95 5.34 9.69
CA ARG A 35 -6.20 6.50 10.55
C ARG A 35 -6.66 6.10 11.93
N LYS A 36 -7.46 5.04 12.02
CA LYS A 36 -8.06 4.61 13.28
C LYS A 36 -7.11 3.75 14.12
N HIS A 37 -6.36 2.84 13.48
CA HIS A 37 -5.63 1.79 14.21
C HIS A 37 -4.12 1.95 14.20
N ALA A 38 -3.55 2.76 13.33
CA ALA A 38 -2.10 2.84 13.18
C ALA A 38 -1.48 4.12 13.76
N GLN A 39 -2.16 4.74 14.72
CA GLN A 39 -1.61 5.92 15.41
C GLN A 39 -0.57 5.52 16.45
N THR A 40 -0.79 4.39 17.11
CA THR A 40 0.11 3.86 18.14
C THR A 40 0.39 2.39 17.84
N PRO A 41 1.26 2.10 16.87
CA PRO A 41 1.54 0.72 16.50
C PRO A 41 2.27 -0.04 17.60
N ASN A 42 2.18 -1.37 17.53
CA ASN A 42 2.81 -2.26 18.50
C ASN A 42 4.31 -2.38 18.23
N ARG A 43 5.04 -2.89 19.24
CA ARG A 43 6.45 -3.24 19.12
C ARG A 43 6.55 -4.57 18.36
N SER A 44 6.27 -4.52 17.07
CA SER A 44 6.20 -5.70 16.21
C SER A 44 6.50 -5.30 14.76
N PHE A 45 7.14 -6.20 14.03
CA PHE A 45 7.40 -5.96 12.60
C PHE A 45 6.11 -5.84 11.78
N TYR A 46 5.00 -6.33 12.27
CA TYR A 46 3.71 -6.13 11.61
C TYR A 46 3.33 -4.66 11.50
N SER A 47 3.88 -3.82 12.36
CA SER A 47 3.61 -2.37 12.28
C SER A 47 4.11 -1.76 10.97
N PHE A 48 5.15 -2.31 10.38
CA PHE A 48 5.64 -1.87 9.08
C PHE A 48 4.64 -2.17 7.96
N GLY A 49 3.73 -3.12 8.18
CA GLY A 49 2.71 -3.47 7.20
C GLY A 49 1.82 -2.30 6.81
N TRP A 50 1.57 -1.37 7.73
CA TRP A 50 0.77 -0.18 7.43
C TRP A 50 1.40 0.65 6.30
N LEU A 51 2.73 0.74 6.27
CA LEU A 51 3.44 1.48 5.23
C LEU A 51 3.24 0.81 3.86
N PHE A 52 3.27 -0.51 3.82
CA PHE A 52 3.02 -1.25 2.57
C PHE A 52 1.58 -1.07 2.10
N ASP A 53 0.62 -1.05 3.02
CA ASP A 53 -0.78 -0.85 2.66
C ASP A 53 -0.97 0.50 1.99
N ILE A 54 -0.32 1.55 2.51
CA ILE A 54 -0.39 2.87 1.91
C ILE A 54 0.24 2.86 0.51
N ALA A 55 1.42 2.24 0.38
CA ALA A 55 2.10 2.17 -0.91
C ALA A 55 1.26 1.45 -1.95
N ARG A 56 0.63 0.33 -1.56
CA ARG A 56 -0.24 -0.42 -2.47
C ARG A 56 -1.47 0.39 -2.85
N GLY A 57 -2.01 1.16 -1.90
CA GLY A 57 -3.14 2.03 -2.18
C GLY A 57 -2.80 3.08 -3.21
N LEU A 58 -1.65 3.73 -3.06
CA LEU A 58 -1.19 4.72 -4.04
C LEU A 58 -1.02 4.12 -5.42
N TYR A 59 -0.38 2.96 -5.48
CA TYR A 59 -0.19 2.26 -6.75
C TYR A 59 -1.54 1.93 -7.41
N THR A 60 -2.45 1.38 -6.63
CA THR A 60 -3.76 0.98 -7.14
C THR A 60 -4.56 2.17 -7.66
N LEU A 61 -4.55 3.28 -6.94
CA LEU A 61 -5.29 4.47 -7.35
C LEU A 61 -4.76 5.06 -8.66
N ARG A 62 -3.45 4.97 -8.88
CA ARG A 62 -2.84 5.55 -10.07
C ARG A 62 -2.85 4.60 -11.26
N SER A 63 -2.74 3.29 -11.02
CA SER A 63 -2.62 2.32 -12.11
C SER A 63 -3.92 1.62 -12.45
N GLY A 64 -4.87 1.58 -11.51
CA GLY A 64 -6.09 0.81 -11.68
C GLY A 64 -5.89 -0.69 -11.53
N THR A 65 -4.73 -1.11 -11.00
CA THR A 65 -4.42 -2.53 -10.77
C THR A 65 -3.85 -2.72 -9.38
N VAL A 66 -3.64 -3.98 -8.98
CA VAL A 66 -3.03 -4.31 -7.71
C VAL A 66 -1.65 -4.90 -7.94
N THR A 67 -0.79 -4.80 -6.92
CA THR A 67 0.55 -5.36 -7.01
C THR A 67 0.99 -5.84 -5.63
N SER A 68 2.17 -6.46 -5.55
CA SER A 68 2.72 -6.94 -4.29
C SER A 68 3.18 -5.79 -3.40
N LYS A 69 3.33 -6.07 -2.12
CA LYS A 69 3.83 -5.09 -1.15
C LYS A 69 5.22 -4.58 -1.54
N THR A 70 6.11 -5.48 -1.92
CA THR A 70 7.48 -5.12 -2.29
C THR A 70 7.51 -4.23 -3.53
N ASP A 71 6.76 -4.62 -4.56
CA ASP A 71 6.73 -3.85 -5.80
C ASP A 71 6.09 -2.49 -5.61
N ALA A 72 5.03 -2.42 -4.81
CA ALA A 72 4.37 -1.15 -4.52
C ALA A 72 5.31 -0.19 -3.79
N ALA A 73 6.02 -0.70 -2.78
CA ALA A 73 6.95 0.12 -2.02
C ALA A 73 8.09 0.63 -2.91
N GLN A 74 8.63 -0.23 -3.76
CA GLN A 74 9.70 0.16 -4.67
C GLN A 74 9.20 1.22 -5.66
N TRP A 75 7.98 1.03 -6.19
CA TRP A 75 7.38 2.00 -7.11
C TRP A 75 7.20 3.37 -6.44
N VAL A 76 6.72 3.39 -5.20
CA VAL A 76 6.52 4.63 -4.45
C VAL A 76 7.86 5.34 -4.23
N LEU A 77 8.90 4.59 -3.87
CA LEU A 77 10.23 5.16 -3.68
C LEU A 77 10.79 5.71 -4.99
N ASN A 78 10.64 4.97 -6.09
CA ASN A 78 11.14 5.39 -7.39
C ASN A 78 10.44 6.65 -7.91
N ASN A 79 9.20 6.88 -7.50
CA ASN A 79 8.41 8.03 -7.92
C ASN A 79 8.40 9.16 -6.88
N HIS A 80 9.22 9.04 -5.85
CA HIS A 80 9.38 10.06 -4.81
C HIS A 80 8.06 10.47 -4.14
N LEU A 81 7.21 9.48 -3.88
CA LEU A 81 5.88 9.73 -3.30
C LEU A 81 5.85 9.55 -1.79
N CYS A 82 6.93 9.05 -1.19
CA CYS A 82 6.95 8.74 0.24
C CYS A 82 7.62 9.88 1.02
N PRO A 83 6.89 10.51 1.96
CA PRO A 83 7.48 11.57 2.80
C PRO A 83 8.34 11.01 3.94
N VAL A 84 8.28 9.69 4.16
CA VAL A 84 9.02 9.02 5.24
C VAL A 84 9.85 7.90 4.63
N THR A 85 10.74 8.27 3.72
CA THR A 85 11.56 7.36 2.94
C THR A 85 12.32 6.36 3.81
N ASP A 86 12.92 6.84 4.90
CA ASP A 86 13.71 5.97 5.79
C ASP A 86 12.85 4.86 6.37
N ALA A 87 11.63 5.16 6.76
CA ALA A 87 10.73 4.17 7.34
C ALA A 87 10.35 3.11 6.30
N LEU A 88 10.06 3.54 5.07
CA LEU A 88 9.68 2.60 4.01
C LEU A 88 10.86 1.75 3.56
N GLU A 89 12.06 2.34 3.50
CA GLU A 89 13.27 1.59 3.18
C GLU A 89 13.58 0.55 4.24
N ALA A 90 13.41 0.90 5.52
CA ALA A 90 13.60 -0.05 6.61
C ALA A 90 12.58 -1.19 6.51
N ALA A 91 11.34 -0.88 6.19
CA ALA A 91 10.29 -1.87 6.00
C ALA A 91 10.66 -2.85 4.87
N LEU A 92 11.16 -2.33 3.76
CA LEU A 92 11.59 -3.15 2.62
C LEU A 92 12.74 -4.06 3.00
N GLU A 93 13.72 -3.52 3.72
CA GLU A 93 14.91 -4.29 4.11
C GLU A 93 14.51 -5.47 5.01
N ILE A 94 13.64 -5.22 5.99
CA ILE A 94 13.15 -6.27 6.87
C ILE A 94 12.38 -7.33 6.08
N ARG A 95 11.55 -6.90 5.13
CA ARG A 95 10.76 -7.82 4.33
C ARG A 95 11.62 -8.70 3.42
N LYS A 96 12.71 -8.14 2.88
CA LYS A 96 13.61 -8.89 2.01
C LYS A 96 14.52 -9.83 2.78
N ASN A 97 14.84 -9.49 4.03
CA ASN A 97 15.77 -10.25 4.86
C ASN A 97 15.20 -10.50 6.26
N PRO A 98 14.05 -11.17 6.36
CA PRO A 98 13.36 -11.29 7.65
C PRO A 98 14.21 -12.02 8.71
N MET A 99 15.02 -12.98 8.29
CA MET A 99 15.84 -13.72 9.24
C MET A 99 16.97 -12.88 9.83
N ALA A 100 17.47 -11.91 9.06
CA ALA A 100 18.55 -11.04 9.54
C ALA A 100 18.07 -10.09 10.63
N TYR A 101 16.78 -9.76 10.63
CA TYR A 101 16.21 -8.81 11.59
C TYR A 101 15.37 -9.48 12.68
N ARG A 102 15.25 -10.78 12.64
CA ARG A 102 14.47 -11.54 13.64
C ARG A 102 15.01 -11.22 15.02
N ASN A 103 14.20 -10.75 15.92
CA ASN A 103 14.60 -10.37 17.28
C ASN A 103 15.51 -9.14 17.35
N ASN A 104 15.59 -8.34 16.29
CA ASN A 104 16.38 -7.11 16.32
C ASN A 104 15.65 -6.08 17.18
N ALA A 105 16.18 -5.82 18.38
CA ALA A 105 15.53 -4.94 19.34
C ALA A 105 15.42 -3.51 18.83
N GLU A 106 16.41 -3.04 18.10
CA GLU A 106 16.42 -1.70 17.54
C GLU A 106 15.29 -1.50 16.56
N MET A 107 15.10 -2.47 15.66
CA MET A 107 14.02 -2.40 14.67
C MET A 107 12.65 -2.59 15.30
N LEU A 108 12.55 -3.40 16.36
CA LEU A 108 11.30 -3.54 17.10
C LEU A 108 10.92 -2.25 17.81
N ASN A 109 11.91 -1.57 18.39
CA ASN A 109 11.68 -0.26 19.02
C ASN A 109 11.27 0.77 17.97
N TYR A 110 11.90 0.74 16.82
CA TYR A 110 11.55 1.62 15.72
C TYR A 110 10.10 1.39 15.28
N ALA A 111 9.70 0.11 15.15
CA ALA A 111 8.34 -0.25 14.78
C ALA A 111 7.30 0.39 15.72
N GLU A 112 7.60 0.40 17.01
CA GLU A 112 6.70 0.96 18.01
C GLU A 112 6.51 2.48 17.83
N THR A 113 7.51 3.16 17.26
CA THR A 113 7.49 4.61 17.09
C THR A 113 7.01 5.05 15.70
N LEU A 114 6.51 4.13 14.87
CA LEU A 114 6.13 4.44 13.49
C LEU A 114 4.84 5.26 13.35
N GLY A 115 4.06 5.43 14.42
CA GLY A 115 2.77 6.11 14.32
C GLY A 115 2.80 7.40 13.53
N PRO A 116 3.63 8.39 13.91
CA PRO A 116 3.69 9.64 13.16
C PRO A 116 4.10 9.46 11.70
N ALA A 117 5.06 8.57 11.43
CA ALA A 117 5.49 8.31 10.05
C ALA A 117 4.37 7.71 9.22
N ILE A 118 3.66 6.74 9.78
CA ILE A 118 2.52 6.12 9.10
C ILE A 118 1.46 7.17 8.79
N GLN A 119 1.14 8.04 9.74
CA GLN A 119 0.12 9.06 9.54
C GLN A 119 0.55 10.10 8.50
N ARG A 120 1.83 10.47 8.46
CA ARG A 120 2.33 11.38 7.43
C ARG A 120 2.22 10.76 6.04
N PHE A 121 2.53 9.48 5.92
CA PHE A 121 2.38 8.79 4.65
C PHE A 121 0.90 8.65 4.28
N ALA A 122 0.05 8.43 5.27
CA ALA A 122 -1.40 8.38 5.06
C ALA A 122 -1.95 9.72 4.54
N ASP A 123 -1.31 10.83 4.88
CA ASP A 123 -1.70 12.13 4.32
C ASP A 123 -1.56 12.16 2.79
N VAL A 124 -0.52 11.52 2.27
CA VAL A 124 -0.32 11.40 0.82
C VAL A 124 -1.44 10.55 0.21
N LEU A 125 -1.80 9.46 0.87
CA LEU A 125 -2.90 8.61 0.40
C LEU A 125 -4.22 9.37 0.43
N GLU A 126 -4.45 10.16 1.45
CA GLU A 126 -5.66 10.98 1.54
C GLU A 126 -5.80 11.93 0.35
N LYS A 127 -4.71 12.58 0.00
CA LYS A 127 -4.69 13.47 -1.17
C LYS A 127 -5.00 12.72 -2.44
N GLU A 128 -4.42 11.54 -2.60
CA GLU A 128 -4.64 10.73 -3.79
C GLU A 128 -6.10 10.28 -3.89
N LEU A 129 -6.69 9.90 -2.76
CA LEU A 129 -8.11 9.53 -2.71
C LEU A 129 -9.01 10.70 -3.15
N GLY A 130 -8.69 11.91 -2.70
CA GLY A 130 -9.44 13.09 -3.08
C GLY A 130 -9.31 13.40 -4.57
N SER A 131 -8.12 13.22 -5.15
CA SER A 131 -7.89 13.48 -6.57
C SER A 131 -8.54 12.43 -7.46
N ALA A 132 -8.62 11.18 -6.98
CA ALA A 132 -9.10 10.06 -7.79
C ALA A 132 -10.58 10.15 -8.12
N ILE A 133 -11.36 10.87 -7.31
CA ILE A 133 -12.80 10.99 -7.56
C ILE A 133 -13.18 12.25 -8.35
N THR A 134 -12.21 13.08 -8.62
CA THR A 134 -12.43 14.26 -9.45
C THR A 134 -11.84 14.03 -10.84
#